data_43178928cd05b55c51e701f953ccd4f7
#
_entry.id   43178928cd05b55c51e701f953ccd4f7
#
_cell.length_a   1.000
_cell.length_b   1.000
_cell.length_c   1.000
_cell.angle_alpha   90.00
_cell.angle_beta   90.00
_cell.angle_gamma   90.00
#
_symmetry.space_group_name_H-M   'P 1'
#
loop_
_entity.id
_entity.type
_entity.pdbx_description
1 polymer ?
#
loop_
_entity_poly.entity_id
_entity_poly.type
_entity_poly.pdbx_seq_one_letter_code
_entity_poly.pdbx_strand_id
1 'polypeptide(L)'
;MEFDLYKDIQKRTNGEIYIGVVGPVRTGKSTFIKRFMDLFVLPYIEDEEEKKRTLDELPQSAAGKTIMTTEPKFIPQEAAEITLADESSVSVRLIDCVGFMVEGANGHLEGDGYRMVHTPWFEEEIPFSDAARIGTEKVIKDHATIGIVVTTDGSIGAVSYTHLRAHETAANL
;
A
#
# COMPACT_ATOMS: atom_id res chain seq x y z
N MET A 1 5.95 18.70 27.53
CA MET A 1 4.81 18.57 26.59
C MET A 1 4.97 17.18 26.00
N GLU A 2 4.12 16.24 26.37
CA GLU A 2 4.19 14.86 25.86
C GLU A 2 3.77 14.89 24.40
N PHE A 3 4.60 14.36 23.50
CA PHE A 3 4.30 14.29 22.07
C PHE A 3 3.27 13.21 21.86
N ASP A 4 2.04 13.60 21.53
CA ASP A 4 0.96 12.67 21.20
C ASP A 4 0.93 12.45 19.67
N LEU A 5 1.53 11.35 19.24
CA LEU A 5 1.63 10.97 17.84
C LEU A 5 0.25 10.90 17.15
N TYR A 6 -0.76 10.39 17.85
CA TYR A 6 -2.11 10.25 17.27
C TYR A 6 -2.76 11.60 17.01
N LYS A 7 -2.63 12.55 17.95
CA LYS A 7 -3.13 13.91 17.76
C LYS A 7 -2.40 14.66 16.66
N ASP A 8 -1.12 14.40 16.49
CA ASP A 8 -0.34 15.01 15.41
C ASP A 8 -0.76 14.42 14.05
N ILE A 9 -0.93 13.12 13.94
CA ILE A 9 -1.45 12.46 12.73
C ILE A 9 -2.85 13.00 12.41
N GLN A 10 -3.76 13.02 13.37
CA GLN A 10 -5.11 13.52 13.19
C GLN A 10 -5.14 14.97 12.68
N LYS A 11 -4.30 15.85 13.22
CA LYS A 11 -4.20 17.24 12.76
C LYS A 11 -3.68 17.38 11.34
N ARG A 12 -2.70 16.56 10.95
CA ARG A 12 -2.09 16.62 9.61
C ARG A 12 -2.95 16.00 8.52
N THR A 13 -3.74 15.00 8.86
CA THR A 13 -4.53 14.22 7.89
C THR A 13 -6.02 14.54 7.93
N ASN A 14 -6.42 15.51 8.73
CA ASN A 14 -7.83 15.86 8.95
C ASN A 14 -8.68 14.67 9.43
N GLY A 15 -8.07 13.78 10.22
CA GLY A 15 -8.72 12.58 10.76
C GLY A 15 -8.68 11.34 9.85
N GLU A 16 -8.10 11.44 8.66
CA GLU A 16 -7.90 10.28 7.79
C GLU A 16 -6.52 9.65 7.99
N ILE A 17 -6.45 8.34 8.09
CA ILE A 17 -5.21 7.55 8.18
C ILE A 17 -5.02 6.76 6.90
N TYR A 18 -3.95 7.07 6.18
CA TYR A 18 -3.55 6.37 4.97
C TYR A 18 -2.42 5.38 5.28
N ILE A 19 -2.72 4.08 5.20
CA ILE A 19 -1.77 3.01 5.48
C ILE A 19 -1.22 2.46 4.15
N GLY A 20 -0.01 2.86 3.79
CA GLY A 20 0.68 2.33 2.61
C GLY A 20 1.27 0.95 2.89
N VAL A 21 0.85 -0.06 2.13
CA VAL A 21 1.37 -1.43 2.26
C VAL A 21 2.36 -1.69 1.13
N VAL A 22 3.63 -1.72 1.46
CA VAL A 22 4.73 -1.80 0.50
C VAL A 22 5.60 -3.04 0.71
N GLY A 23 6.45 -3.36 -0.23
CA GLY A 23 7.35 -4.51 -0.16
C GLY A 23 7.59 -5.15 -1.51
N PRO A 24 8.41 -6.20 -1.60
CA PRO A 24 8.68 -6.90 -2.87
C PRO A 24 7.40 -7.45 -3.52
N VAL A 25 7.44 -7.64 -4.83
CA VAL A 25 6.34 -8.26 -5.58
C VAL A 25 6.06 -9.67 -5.03
N ARG A 26 4.78 -10.04 -4.93
CA ARG A 26 4.30 -11.37 -4.48
C ARG A 26 4.64 -11.74 -3.03
N THR A 27 4.88 -10.78 -2.15
CA THR A 27 5.11 -11.03 -0.71
C THR A 27 3.84 -11.14 0.12
N GLY A 28 2.65 -11.10 -0.50
CA GLY A 28 1.38 -11.21 0.22
C GLY A 28 0.78 -9.89 0.70
N LYS A 29 1.19 -8.75 0.14
CA LYS A 29 0.65 -7.42 0.49
C LYS A 29 -0.88 -7.36 0.43
N SER A 30 -1.47 -7.75 -0.69
CA SER A 30 -2.93 -7.74 -0.87
C SER A 30 -3.64 -8.73 0.08
N THR A 31 -2.99 -9.84 0.43
CA THR A 31 -3.49 -10.77 1.47
C THR A 31 -3.45 -10.13 2.85
N PHE A 32 -2.38 -9.42 3.16
CA PHE A 32 -2.26 -8.65 4.40
C PHE A 32 -3.35 -7.57 4.48
N ILE A 33 -3.55 -6.79 3.42
CA ILE A 33 -4.59 -5.76 3.34
C ILE A 33 -5.96 -6.38 3.63
N LYS A 34 -6.30 -7.46 2.92
CA LYS A 34 -7.57 -8.15 3.15
C LYS A 34 -7.75 -8.56 4.61
N ARG A 35 -6.75 -9.19 5.20
CA ARG A 35 -6.82 -9.64 6.62
C ARG A 35 -6.88 -8.47 7.59
N PHE A 36 -6.17 -7.40 7.32
CA PHE A 36 -6.23 -6.18 8.14
C PHE A 36 -7.64 -5.59 8.11
N MET A 37 -8.22 -5.46 6.93
CA MET A 37 -9.59 -4.96 6.78
C MET A 37 -10.61 -5.86 7.47
N ASP A 38 -10.51 -7.19 7.28
CA ASP A 38 -11.40 -8.19 7.91
C ASP A 38 -11.38 -8.12 9.45
N LEU A 39 -10.22 -7.83 10.05
CA LEU A 39 -10.04 -7.91 11.49
C LEU A 39 -10.15 -6.56 12.21
N PHE A 40 -9.72 -5.47 11.58
CA PHE A 40 -9.52 -4.19 12.23
C PHE A 40 -10.36 -3.04 11.67
N VAL A 41 -11.03 -3.22 10.54
CA VAL A 41 -11.84 -2.16 9.93
C VAL A 41 -13.30 -2.58 9.81
N LEU A 42 -13.59 -3.65 9.07
CA LEU A 42 -14.98 -4.09 8.83
C LEU A 42 -15.83 -4.32 10.10
N PRO A 43 -15.28 -4.87 11.21
CA PRO A 43 -16.08 -5.07 12.43
C PRO A 43 -16.50 -3.76 13.10
N TYR A 44 -15.82 -2.65 12.81
CA TYR A 44 -16.03 -1.35 13.46
C TYR A 44 -16.73 -0.32 12.56
N ILE A 45 -17.13 -0.71 11.36
CA ILE A 45 -18.01 0.09 10.50
C ILE A 45 -19.43 -0.13 10.98
N GLU A 46 -20.11 0.94 11.40
CA GLU A 46 -21.49 0.90 11.90
C GLU A 46 -22.51 0.89 10.76
N ASP A 47 -22.23 1.58 9.66
CA ASP A 47 -23.12 1.64 8.50
C ASP A 47 -23.00 0.37 7.64
N GLU A 48 -24.11 -0.37 7.52
CA GLU A 48 -24.14 -1.64 6.78
C GLU A 48 -23.95 -1.48 5.26
N GLU A 49 -24.32 -0.35 4.66
CA GLU A 49 -24.11 -0.10 3.24
C GLU A 49 -22.64 0.22 2.97
N GLU A 50 -22.03 1.03 3.82
CA GLU A 50 -20.59 1.31 3.79
C GLU A 50 -19.76 0.05 3.99
N LYS A 51 -20.14 -0.78 4.95
CA LYS A 51 -19.50 -2.06 5.23
C LYS A 51 -19.53 -3.00 4.03
N LYS A 52 -20.69 -3.10 3.36
CA LYS A 52 -20.85 -3.93 2.16
C LYS A 52 -20.01 -3.39 1.01
N ARG A 53 -20.03 -2.08 0.77
CA ARG A 53 -19.19 -1.44 -0.25
C ARG A 53 -17.70 -1.70 0.00
N THR A 54 -17.26 -1.50 1.24
CA THR A 54 -15.87 -1.76 1.65
C THR A 54 -15.48 -3.22 1.42
N LEU A 55 -16.37 -4.17 1.74
CA LEU A 55 -16.14 -5.59 1.52
C LEU A 55 -15.98 -5.94 0.02
N ASP A 56 -16.80 -5.33 -0.84
CA ASP A 56 -16.76 -5.56 -2.29
C ASP A 56 -15.45 -5.01 -2.93
N GLU A 57 -14.86 -4.00 -2.33
CA GLU A 57 -13.61 -3.38 -2.79
C GLU A 57 -12.34 -4.10 -2.33
N LEU A 58 -12.44 -5.09 -1.43
CA LEU A 58 -11.29 -5.83 -0.94
C LEU A 58 -10.55 -6.58 -2.05
N PRO A 59 -9.21 -6.68 -1.95
CA PRO A 59 -8.44 -7.43 -2.91
C PRO A 59 -8.89 -8.90 -2.96
N GLN A 60 -9.22 -9.35 -4.16
CA GLN A 60 -9.46 -10.77 -4.39
C GLN A 60 -8.12 -11.50 -4.48
N SER A 61 -8.05 -12.73 -3.96
CA SER A 61 -6.85 -13.56 -4.05
C SER A 61 -6.49 -13.79 -5.52
N ALA A 62 -5.41 -13.16 -5.97
CA ALA A 62 -4.94 -13.22 -7.36
C ALA A 62 -3.94 -14.37 -7.57
N ALA A 63 -4.15 -15.53 -6.98
CA ALA A 63 -3.30 -16.70 -7.19
C ALA A 63 -3.20 -17.02 -8.70
N GLY A 64 -2.01 -16.87 -9.27
CA GLY A 64 -1.73 -17.20 -10.66
C GLY A 64 -2.11 -16.14 -11.70
N LYS A 65 -2.70 -15.00 -11.34
CA LYS A 65 -3.02 -13.93 -12.30
C LYS A 65 -1.82 -13.04 -12.59
N THR A 66 -1.68 -12.62 -13.84
CA THR A 66 -0.70 -11.61 -14.25
C THR A 66 -1.07 -10.26 -13.62
N ILE A 67 -0.08 -9.56 -13.10
CA ILE A 67 -0.27 -8.19 -12.59
C ILE A 67 -0.56 -7.28 -13.78
N MET A 68 -1.73 -6.62 -13.77
CA MET A 68 -2.22 -5.82 -14.90
C MET A 68 -1.93 -4.33 -14.77
N THR A 69 -1.79 -3.82 -13.53
CA THR A 69 -1.55 -2.40 -13.27
C THR A 69 -0.40 -2.20 -12.29
N THR A 70 0.30 -1.10 -12.44
CA THR A 70 1.37 -0.63 -11.54
C THR A 70 0.91 0.52 -10.65
N GLU A 71 -0.31 1.00 -10.87
CA GLU A 71 -0.90 2.08 -10.09
C GLU A 71 -1.23 1.65 -8.66
N PRO A 72 -0.96 2.52 -7.67
CA PRO A 72 -1.48 2.34 -6.32
C PRO A 72 -3.00 2.29 -6.30
N LYS A 73 -3.54 1.36 -5.53
CA LYS A 73 -4.99 1.21 -5.34
C LYS A 73 -5.37 1.55 -3.91
N PHE A 74 -6.29 2.50 -3.75
CA PHE A 74 -6.87 2.83 -2.45
C PHE A 74 -7.97 1.83 -2.09
N ILE A 75 -7.98 1.35 -0.84
CA ILE A 75 -8.88 0.30 -0.35
C ILE A 75 -9.35 0.68 1.07
N PRO A 76 -10.62 1.00 1.25
CA PRO A 76 -11.59 1.28 0.20
C PRO A 76 -11.26 2.56 -0.56
N GLN A 77 -11.94 2.82 -1.68
CA GLN A 77 -11.72 4.01 -2.48
C GLN A 77 -12.10 5.29 -1.73
N GLU A 78 -13.19 5.24 -0.95
CA GLU A 78 -13.52 6.24 0.06
C GLU A 78 -13.11 5.69 1.43
N ALA A 79 -12.52 6.54 2.28
CA ALA A 79 -12.03 6.08 3.59
C ALA A 79 -13.17 5.54 4.44
N ALA A 80 -12.95 4.38 5.06
CA ALA A 80 -13.93 3.78 5.95
C ALA A 80 -13.87 4.44 7.33
N GLU A 81 -15.01 4.90 7.84
CA GLU A 81 -15.12 5.44 9.18
C GLU A 81 -15.27 4.31 10.19
N ILE A 82 -14.41 4.29 11.20
CA ILE A 82 -14.47 3.34 12.30
C ILE A 82 -14.58 4.07 13.62
N THR A 83 -15.42 3.53 14.52
CA THR A 83 -15.57 4.02 15.89
C THR A 83 -14.62 3.29 16.82
N LEU A 84 -13.80 4.03 17.55
CA LEU A 84 -12.84 3.50 18.51
C LEU A 84 -13.51 3.28 19.88
N ALA A 85 -12.82 2.55 20.77
CA ALA A 85 -13.33 2.21 22.10
C ALA A 85 -13.59 3.42 23.02
N ASP A 86 -13.01 4.58 22.72
CA ASP A 86 -13.23 5.86 23.41
C ASP A 86 -14.30 6.74 22.75
N GLU A 87 -15.13 6.15 21.86
CA GLU A 87 -16.17 6.81 21.07
C GLU A 87 -15.64 7.86 20.06
N SER A 88 -14.34 7.94 19.84
CA SER A 88 -13.78 8.76 18.77
C SER A 88 -13.88 8.04 17.42
N SER A 89 -14.06 8.80 16.33
CA SER A 89 -14.07 8.27 14.97
C SER A 89 -12.73 8.54 14.27
N VAL A 90 -12.34 7.59 13.45
CA VAL A 90 -11.15 7.69 12.60
C VAL A 90 -11.50 7.13 11.21
N SER A 91 -11.12 7.83 10.17
CA SER A 91 -11.28 7.37 8.78
C SER A 91 -10.01 6.65 8.34
N VAL A 92 -10.13 5.41 7.88
CA VAL A 92 -8.99 4.54 7.52
C VAL A 92 -9.07 4.16 6.05
N ARG A 93 -7.93 4.22 5.39
CA ARG A 93 -7.75 3.78 4.01
C ARG A 93 -6.40 3.08 3.86
N LEU A 94 -6.39 1.88 3.29
CA LEU A 94 -5.17 1.20 2.92
C LEU A 94 -4.80 1.49 1.47
N ILE A 95 -3.50 1.43 1.16
CA ILE A 95 -3.01 1.64 -0.20
C ILE A 95 -2.22 0.40 -0.59
N ASP A 96 -2.77 -0.35 -1.55
CA ASP A 96 -2.08 -1.48 -2.17
C ASP A 96 -1.24 -1.00 -3.35
N CYS A 97 -0.06 -1.56 -3.49
CA CYS A 97 0.81 -1.35 -4.64
C CYS A 97 1.37 -2.68 -5.13
N VAL A 98 1.84 -2.70 -6.36
CA VAL A 98 2.50 -3.88 -6.94
C VAL A 98 3.69 -4.31 -6.10
N GLY A 99 4.43 -3.34 -5.59
CA GLY A 99 5.69 -3.54 -4.91
C GLY A 99 6.88 -3.47 -5.88
N PHE A 100 8.07 -3.49 -5.35
CA PHE A 100 9.30 -3.42 -6.14
C PHE A 100 9.83 -4.81 -6.47
N MET A 101 10.59 -4.90 -7.57
CA MET A 101 11.26 -6.13 -7.98
C MET A 101 12.53 -6.33 -7.15
N VAL A 102 12.77 -7.56 -6.75
CA VAL A 102 14.04 -8.00 -6.14
C VAL A 102 14.75 -8.94 -7.07
N GLU A 103 16.06 -9.09 -6.90
CA GLU A 103 16.86 -9.99 -7.69
C GLU A 103 16.32 -11.42 -7.61
N GLY A 104 16.16 -12.09 -8.75
CA GLY A 104 15.56 -13.43 -8.87
C GLY A 104 14.03 -13.47 -8.88
N ALA A 105 13.33 -12.32 -8.78
CA ALA A 105 11.87 -12.30 -8.88
C ALA A 105 11.42 -12.51 -10.33
N ASN A 106 10.41 -13.36 -10.53
CA ASN A 106 9.81 -13.63 -11.84
C ASN A 106 8.75 -12.58 -12.21
N GLY A 107 8.56 -12.33 -13.51
CA GLY A 107 7.46 -11.53 -14.05
C GLY A 107 7.85 -10.14 -14.55
N HIS A 108 9.15 -9.84 -14.64
CA HIS A 108 9.70 -8.63 -15.26
C HIS A 108 10.12 -8.81 -16.73
N LEU A 109 10.11 -10.06 -17.20
CA LEU A 109 10.43 -10.41 -18.59
C LEU A 109 9.15 -10.86 -19.32
N GLU A 110 9.09 -10.55 -20.59
CA GLU A 110 8.08 -11.01 -21.54
C GLU A 110 8.80 -11.45 -22.84
N GLY A 111 8.78 -12.75 -23.13
CA GLY A 111 9.64 -13.32 -24.15
C GLY A 111 11.14 -13.11 -23.82
N ASP A 112 11.90 -12.61 -24.77
CA ASP A 112 13.35 -12.35 -24.63
C ASP A 112 13.66 -10.91 -24.15
N GLY A 113 12.66 -10.11 -23.78
CA GLY A 113 12.81 -8.71 -23.42
C GLY A 113 12.17 -8.32 -22.07
N TYR A 114 12.39 -7.06 -21.68
CA TYR A 114 11.69 -6.50 -20.52
C TYR A 114 10.22 -6.31 -20.85
N ARG A 115 9.35 -6.66 -19.91
CA ARG A 115 7.93 -6.35 -19.99
C ARG A 115 7.73 -4.85 -19.88
N MET A 116 7.18 -4.24 -20.92
CA MET A 116 6.86 -2.81 -20.97
C MET A 116 5.41 -2.58 -20.51
N VAL A 117 5.17 -1.46 -19.84
CA VAL A 117 3.85 -1.10 -19.32
C VAL A 117 3.58 0.38 -19.45
N HIS A 118 2.32 0.71 -19.72
CA HIS A 118 1.83 2.08 -19.60
C HIS A 118 1.64 2.46 -18.13
N THR A 119 1.91 3.71 -17.80
CA THR A 119 1.66 4.29 -16.48
C THR A 119 1.04 5.67 -16.64
N PRO A 120 0.27 6.17 -15.67
CA PRO A 120 -0.29 7.51 -15.73
C PRO A 120 0.76 8.63 -15.57
N TRP A 121 2.00 8.27 -15.29
CA TRP A 121 3.08 9.23 -15.00
C TRP A 121 3.97 9.53 -16.20
N PHE A 122 3.90 8.71 -17.24
CA PHE A 122 4.71 8.84 -18.45
C PHE A 122 3.87 8.64 -19.70
N GLU A 123 4.16 9.38 -20.75
CA GLU A 123 3.52 9.24 -22.05
C GLU A 123 3.98 7.96 -22.78
N GLU A 124 5.23 7.56 -22.58
CA GLU A 124 5.81 6.37 -23.16
C GLU A 124 5.73 5.17 -22.21
N GLU A 125 5.73 3.97 -22.79
CA GLU A 125 5.88 2.74 -22.02
C GLU A 125 7.24 2.67 -21.34
N ILE A 126 7.26 2.21 -20.10
CA ILE A 126 8.48 2.00 -19.33
C ILE A 126 8.57 0.54 -18.86
N PRO A 127 9.77 0.04 -18.52
CA PRO A 127 9.93 -1.28 -17.96
C PRO A 127 9.04 -1.48 -16.70
N PHE A 128 8.40 -2.63 -16.59
CA PHE A 128 7.55 -2.98 -15.44
C PHE A 128 8.26 -2.82 -14.10
N SER A 129 9.55 -3.16 -14.02
CA SER A 129 10.37 -2.98 -12.83
C SER A 129 10.47 -1.53 -12.38
N ASP A 130 10.64 -0.61 -13.33
CA ASP A 130 10.71 0.83 -13.04
C ASP A 130 9.35 1.38 -12.66
N ALA A 131 8.30 1.00 -13.37
CA ALA A 131 6.93 1.38 -13.04
C ALA A 131 6.53 0.90 -11.63
N ALA A 132 6.87 -0.33 -11.27
CA ALA A 132 6.61 -0.90 -9.95
C ALA A 132 7.37 -0.16 -8.83
N ARG A 133 8.63 0.20 -9.07
CA ARG A 133 9.44 0.99 -8.15
C ARG A 133 8.83 2.39 -7.95
N ILE A 134 8.54 3.09 -9.04
CA ILE A 134 7.94 4.44 -9.00
C ILE A 134 6.58 4.42 -8.29
N GLY A 135 5.71 3.45 -8.60
CA GLY A 135 4.43 3.30 -7.91
C GLY A 135 4.59 3.08 -6.40
N THR A 136 5.58 2.28 -5.99
CA THR A 136 5.90 2.06 -4.58
C THR A 136 6.41 3.34 -3.91
N GLU A 137 7.32 4.07 -4.58
CA GLU A 137 7.82 5.36 -4.08
C GLU A 137 6.70 6.39 -3.90
N LYS A 138 5.75 6.46 -4.85
CA LYS A 138 4.59 7.36 -4.75
C LYS A 138 3.69 7.02 -3.56
N VAL A 139 3.43 5.73 -3.30
CA VAL A 139 2.68 5.32 -2.11
C VAL A 139 3.33 5.88 -0.86
N ILE A 140 4.63 5.74 -0.76
CA ILE A 140 5.39 6.11 0.42
C ILE A 140 5.48 7.64 0.58
N LYS A 141 5.84 8.36 -0.49
CA LYS A 141 6.15 9.79 -0.45
C LYS A 141 4.92 10.68 -0.51
N ASP A 142 3.94 10.28 -1.35
CA ASP A 142 2.86 11.18 -1.74
C ASP A 142 1.54 10.84 -1.03
N HIS A 143 1.36 9.59 -0.59
CA HIS A 143 0.05 9.12 -0.16
C HIS A 143 0.00 8.59 1.28
N ALA A 144 1.02 7.88 1.75
CA ALA A 144 0.94 7.19 3.03
C ALA A 144 1.23 8.11 4.23
N THR A 145 0.37 8.02 5.25
CA THR A 145 0.64 8.58 6.59
C THR A 145 1.52 7.61 7.39
N ILE A 146 1.26 6.32 7.22
CA ILE A 146 1.98 5.22 7.88
C ILE A 146 2.34 4.20 6.81
N GLY A 147 3.59 3.73 6.81
CA GLY A 147 4.07 2.67 5.92
C GLY A 147 4.19 1.33 6.64
N ILE A 148 3.63 0.28 6.05
CA ILE A 148 3.82 -1.11 6.49
C ILE A 148 4.60 -1.86 5.41
N VAL A 149 5.76 -2.40 5.79
CA VAL A 149 6.58 -3.22 4.89
C VAL A 149 6.24 -4.70 5.08
N VAL A 150 5.72 -5.31 4.02
CA VAL A 150 5.43 -6.75 3.98
C VAL A 150 6.51 -7.45 3.17
N THR A 151 7.22 -8.39 3.81
CA THR A 151 8.30 -9.15 3.20
C THR A 151 8.19 -10.62 3.56
N THR A 152 8.88 -11.48 2.82
CA THR A 152 9.03 -12.91 3.16
C THR A 152 10.39 -13.13 3.81
N ASP A 153 10.52 -14.23 4.55
CA ASP A 153 11.73 -14.58 5.30
C ASP A 153 13.01 -14.53 4.45
N GLY A 154 12.96 -15.10 3.24
CA GLY A 154 14.11 -15.07 2.31
C GLY A 154 14.39 -13.73 1.62
N SER A 155 13.51 -12.74 1.73
CA SER A 155 13.64 -11.45 1.03
C SER A 155 14.04 -10.28 1.92
N ILE A 156 14.24 -10.47 3.22
CA ILE A 156 14.64 -9.41 4.16
C ILE A 156 15.97 -8.79 3.75
N GLY A 157 16.94 -9.60 3.33
CA GLY A 157 18.23 -9.10 2.83
C GLY A 157 18.17 -8.34 1.52
N ALA A 158 17.14 -8.59 0.70
CA ALA A 158 16.91 -7.93 -0.58
C ALA A 158 15.98 -6.70 -0.47
N VAL A 159 15.26 -6.54 0.65
CA VAL A 159 14.63 -5.27 1.07
C VAL A 159 15.75 -4.34 1.48
N SER A 160 16.57 -4.03 0.49
CA SER A 160 17.83 -3.39 0.71
C SER A 160 17.61 -1.97 1.23
N TYR A 161 18.47 -1.64 2.10
CA TYR A 161 18.94 -0.36 2.61
C TYR A 161 18.65 0.88 1.74
N THR A 162 18.57 0.74 0.44
CA THR A 162 18.35 1.83 -0.52
C THR A 162 16.90 2.30 -0.55
N HIS A 163 15.92 1.44 -0.37
CA HIS A 163 14.50 1.80 -0.46
C HIS A 163 13.94 2.30 0.88
N LEU A 164 14.47 1.80 2.00
CA LEU A 164 14.09 2.27 3.34
C LEU A 164 14.83 3.55 3.74
N ARG A 165 16.07 3.75 3.31
CA ARG A 165 16.83 4.98 3.57
C ARG A 165 16.28 6.24 2.90
N ALA A 166 15.51 6.13 1.84
CA ALA A 166 14.84 7.29 1.24
C ALA A 166 13.86 7.96 2.22
N HIS A 167 13.43 7.26 3.28
CA HIS A 167 12.56 7.78 4.34
C HIS A 167 13.29 8.42 5.50
N GLU A 168 14.43 7.89 5.90
CA GLU A 168 15.18 8.46 7.04
C GLU A 168 15.76 9.84 6.74
N THR A 169 16.02 10.14 5.45
CA THR A 169 16.52 11.46 5.04
C THR A 169 15.44 12.54 5.00
N ALA A 170 14.16 12.18 4.89
CA ALA A 170 13.06 13.13 4.92
C ALA A 170 12.58 13.49 6.33
N ALA A 171 12.92 12.68 7.34
CA ALA A 171 12.55 12.91 8.74
C ALA A 171 13.59 13.75 9.53
N ASN A 172 14.74 14.08 8.92
CA ASN A 172 15.85 14.82 9.54
C ASN A 172 16.12 16.20 8.92
N LEU A 173 15.12 16.80 8.27
CA LEU A 173 15.19 18.20 7.80
C LEU A 173 14.14 19.06 8.48
#